data_9d128eecf4495a4f4ce7dba3e70b753b
#
_entry.id   9d128eecf4495a4f4ce7dba3e70b753b
#
_cell.length_a   1.000
_cell.length_b   1.000
_cell.length_c   1.000
_cell.angle_alpha   90.00
_cell.angle_beta   90.00
_cell.angle_gamma   90.00
#
_symmetry.space_group_name_H-M   'P 1'
#
loop_
_entity.id
_entity.type
_entity.pdbx_description
1 polymer ?
#
loop_
_entity_poly.entity_id
_entity_poly.type
_entity_poly.pdbx_seq_one_letter_code
_entity_poly.pdbx_strand_id
1 'polypeptide(L)'
;MKKSTKIIISALSAVLAFAIILDVYIVSDKNQNSPVKEESTVSTTQSLAEKYPDPVERQAREIINNMSLFEKVDQMLLYYLPKEEPLPKMKRWQFGGYVMFSRSFENSTPQETIAEIKQYQDAAKIPAFIAVDEEGGGVNRVSQYPQYRSEPFHAGITEYQKGGWDAVVADAQSKSEFLSNLGINTVLAPVADVPYSRSDYIYTRAFSTDADMVSEYISKTVGTMTENNFLSCVKHFPGYGNNTNTHTGMSVDSRSWESFKQRDLKPFQAAVDAGVPFIMVSHNVIEDFDSGVPASLSKKLHSYIRNDMNYDGIIICDGLGMSGVRDYVGGDKGEAAVQAIIAGNDMICATDVGIQARAIASAITDGRIEMSQIEDSVTRILMIKIKFGLIELGDIPNLGMMGDDSDKLTTAKPVEENNDYESKEDINDY
;
A
#
# COMPACT_ATOMS: atom_id res chain seq x y z
N MET A 1 -5.60 45.72 38.34
CA MET A 1 -4.27 46.21 37.93
C MET A 1 -3.10 45.19 37.93
N LYS A 2 -3.29 43.90 38.26
CA LYS A 2 -2.16 42.94 38.35
C LYS A 2 -2.00 42.03 37.11
N LYS A 3 -2.93 42.00 36.15
CA LYS A 3 -2.80 41.14 34.92
C LYS A 3 -2.10 41.86 33.75
N SER A 4 -2.27 43.17 33.61
CA SER A 4 -1.66 43.96 32.53
C SER A 4 -0.15 44.10 32.66
N THR A 5 0.37 44.19 33.90
CA THR A 5 1.81 44.34 34.16
C THR A 5 2.62 43.07 33.83
N LYS A 6 2.03 41.88 33.99
CA LYS A 6 2.71 40.62 33.63
C LYS A 6 2.86 40.42 32.13
N ILE A 7 1.90 40.85 31.33
CA ILE A 7 1.94 40.74 29.86
C ILE A 7 3.00 41.70 29.28
N ILE A 8 3.12 42.89 29.85
CA ILE A 8 4.12 43.90 29.41
C ILE A 8 5.55 43.41 29.74
N ILE A 9 5.77 42.77 30.88
CA ILE A 9 7.10 42.26 31.27
C ILE A 9 7.51 41.08 30.38
N SER A 10 6.58 40.20 29.98
CA SER A 10 6.87 39.09 29.09
C SER A 10 7.18 39.54 27.66
N ALA A 11 6.52 40.58 27.18
CA ALA A 11 6.78 41.18 25.87
C ALA A 11 8.14 41.89 25.80
N LEU A 12 8.52 42.63 26.86
CA LEU A 12 9.83 43.26 26.94
C LEU A 12 10.99 42.26 27.03
N SER A 13 10.78 41.10 27.70
CA SER A 13 11.79 40.06 27.80
C SER A 13 12.05 39.38 26.45
N ALA A 14 11.02 39.18 25.63
CA ALA A 14 11.14 38.63 24.29
C ALA A 14 11.87 39.57 23.31
N VAL A 15 11.59 40.87 23.40
CA VAL A 15 12.26 41.89 22.56
C VAL A 15 13.73 42.04 22.96
N LEU A 16 14.05 41.97 24.26
CA LEU A 16 15.45 42.06 24.74
C LEU A 16 16.27 40.81 24.33
N ALA A 17 15.65 39.62 24.34
CA ALA A 17 16.30 38.38 23.87
C ALA A 17 16.58 38.43 22.34
N PHE A 18 15.67 39.02 21.56
CA PHE A 18 15.87 39.16 20.11
C PHE A 18 16.94 40.21 19.77
N ALA A 19 17.05 41.29 20.54
CA ALA A 19 18.11 42.27 20.37
C ALA A 19 19.51 41.71 20.73
N ILE A 20 19.63 40.90 21.77
CA ILE A 20 20.90 40.26 22.16
C ILE A 20 21.34 39.22 21.09
N ILE A 21 20.42 38.47 20.48
CA ILE A 21 20.72 37.53 19.39
C ILE A 21 21.17 38.32 18.13
N LEU A 22 20.58 39.45 17.83
CA LEU A 22 20.95 40.26 16.67
C LEU A 22 22.33 40.92 16.87
N ASP A 23 22.67 41.41 18.09
CA ASP A 23 23.98 41.96 18.38
C ASP A 23 25.10 40.90 18.36
N VAL A 24 24.83 39.68 18.80
CA VAL A 24 25.79 38.55 18.68
C VAL A 24 26.02 38.21 17.22
N TYR A 25 25.01 38.29 16.37
CA TYR A 25 25.15 38.04 14.94
C TYR A 25 25.95 39.11 14.23
N ILE A 26 25.73 40.42 14.59
CA ILE A 26 26.43 41.55 13.98
C ILE A 26 27.89 41.67 14.48
N VAL A 27 28.20 41.27 15.70
CA VAL A 27 29.56 41.26 16.24
C VAL A 27 30.38 40.10 15.68
N SER A 28 29.73 38.96 15.36
CA SER A 28 30.38 37.82 14.72
C SER A 28 30.85 38.13 13.29
N ASP A 29 30.12 39.02 12.58
CA ASP A 29 30.44 39.35 11.17
C ASP A 29 31.56 40.37 11.00
N LYS A 30 31.97 41.08 12.07
CA LYS A 30 33.02 42.12 12.03
C LYS A 30 34.43 41.64 12.33
N ASN A 31 34.64 40.37 12.71
CA ASN A 31 35.94 39.88 13.14
C ASN A 31 36.57 38.81 12.23
N GLN A 32 36.15 38.73 10.98
CA GLN A 32 36.77 37.82 9.98
C GLN A 32 37.31 38.57 8.78
N ASN A 33 38.41 39.33 8.97
CA ASN A 33 39.32 39.71 7.89
C ASN A 33 40.71 39.20 8.20
N SER A 34 40.90 37.89 8.05
CA SER A 34 42.20 37.24 7.80
C SER A 34 42.01 36.31 6.61
N PRO A 35 42.97 36.23 5.67
CA PRO A 35 42.80 35.40 4.50
C PRO A 35 42.86 33.92 4.93
N VAL A 36 41.71 33.31 5.15
CA VAL A 36 41.60 31.88 5.26
C VAL A 36 41.81 31.34 3.84
N LYS A 37 42.86 30.54 3.66
CA LYS A 37 42.97 29.67 2.51
C LYS A 37 41.66 28.93 2.33
N GLU A 38 40.96 29.15 1.23
CA GLU A 38 39.89 28.32 0.76
C GLU A 38 40.43 26.90 0.53
N GLU A 39 40.35 26.05 1.56
CA GLU A 39 40.20 24.61 1.31
C GLU A 39 38.81 24.44 0.71
N SER A 40 38.77 24.39 -0.61
CA SER A 40 37.59 23.95 -1.35
C SER A 40 37.27 22.53 -0.92
N THR A 41 36.44 22.37 0.10
CA THR A 41 35.63 21.17 0.27
C THR A 41 34.65 21.15 -0.88
N VAL A 42 35.10 20.67 -2.03
CA VAL A 42 34.22 20.20 -3.09
C VAL A 42 33.49 19.00 -2.50
N SER A 43 32.36 19.27 -1.84
CA SER A 43 31.35 18.24 -1.64
C SER A 43 30.91 17.84 -3.05
N THR A 44 31.56 16.83 -3.60
CA THR A 44 31.11 16.17 -4.84
C THR A 44 29.78 15.51 -4.49
N THR A 45 28.69 16.23 -4.68
CA THR A 45 27.36 15.64 -4.69
C THR A 45 27.38 14.64 -5.85
N GLN A 46 27.45 13.34 -5.51
CA GLN A 46 27.35 12.28 -6.52
C GLN A 46 26.08 12.50 -7.34
N SER A 47 26.22 12.41 -8.66
CA SER A 47 25.04 12.47 -9.53
C SER A 47 24.09 11.31 -9.21
N LEU A 48 22.78 11.49 -9.44
CA LEU A 48 21.80 10.39 -9.24
C LEU A 48 22.22 9.13 -10.03
N ALA A 49 22.85 9.29 -11.19
CA ALA A 49 23.33 8.17 -11.99
C ALA A 49 24.49 7.39 -11.35
N GLU A 50 25.36 8.07 -10.58
CA GLU A 50 26.44 7.41 -9.84
C GLU A 50 25.93 6.72 -8.58
N LYS A 51 24.93 7.31 -7.92
CA LYS A 51 24.35 6.79 -6.67
C LYS A 51 23.39 5.63 -6.95
N TYR A 52 22.60 5.70 -8.02
CA TYR A 52 21.60 4.71 -8.40
C TYR A 52 21.85 4.23 -9.84
N PRO A 53 22.61 3.14 -10.02
CA PRO A 53 22.96 2.61 -11.35
C PRO A 53 21.77 2.00 -12.08
N ASP A 54 20.77 1.44 -11.37
CA ASP A 54 19.53 0.95 -11.96
C ASP A 54 18.71 2.12 -12.53
N PRO A 55 18.42 2.13 -13.83
CA PRO A 55 17.67 3.22 -14.46
C PRO A 55 16.24 3.34 -13.92
N VAL A 56 15.62 2.25 -13.50
CA VAL A 56 14.27 2.25 -12.93
C VAL A 56 14.27 2.92 -11.54
N GLU A 57 15.21 2.54 -10.66
CA GLU A 57 15.35 3.17 -9.35
C GLU A 57 15.72 4.66 -9.49
N ARG A 58 16.62 4.98 -10.39
CA ARG A 58 17.02 6.38 -10.65
C ARG A 58 15.84 7.24 -11.05
N GLN A 59 15.02 6.77 -12.00
CA GLN A 59 13.81 7.48 -12.42
C GLN A 59 12.80 7.62 -11.25
N ALA A 60 12.58 6.56 -10.48
CA ALA A 60 11.71 6.62 -9.30
C ALA A 60 12.18 7.69 -8.30
N ARG A 61 13.49 7.74 -8.01
CA ARG A 61 14.09 8.76 -7.12
C ARG A 61 13.99 10.17 -7.70
N GLU A 62 14.10 10.33 -9.01
CA GLU A 62 13.91 11.62 -9.68
C GLU A 62 12.45 12.10 -9.55
N ILE A 63 11.47 11.24 -9.72
CA ILE A 63 10.06 11.57 -9.51
C ILE A 63 9.83 12.02 -8.06
N ILE A 64 10.33 11.24 -7.07
CA ILE A 64 10.18 11.53 -5.64
C ILE A 64 10.73 12.90 -5.26
N ASN A 65 11.85 13.32 -5.83
CA ASN A 65 12.47 14.62 -5.55
C ASN A 65 11.57 15.80 -5.91
N ASN A 66 10.59 15.59 -6.79
CA ASN A 66 9.62 16.60 -7.22
C ASN A 66 8.26 16.49 -6.48
N MET A 67 8.12 15.54 -5.55
CA MET A 67 6.87 15.31 -4.81
C MET A 67 6.82 16.08 -3.49
N SER A 68 5.66 16.67 -3.19
CA SER A 68 5.35 17.19 -1.86
C SER A 68 5.21 16.06 -0.84
N LEU A 69 5.13 16.41 0.46
CA LEU A 69 4.90 15.45 1.53
C LEU A 69 3.61 14.64 1.29
N PHE A 70 2.50 15.33 0.99
CA PHE A 70 1.22 14.65 0.75
C PHE A 70 1.21 13.85 -0.53
N GLU A 71 1.88 14.27 -1.59
CA GLU A 71 2.01 13.46 -2.81
C GLU A 71 2.76 12.15 -2.54
N LYS A 72 3.78 12.15 -1.67
CA LYS A 72 4.47 10.93 -1.23
C LYS A 72 3.53 10.04 -0.41
N VAL A 73 2.85 10.60 0.59
CA VAL A 73 1.91 9.86 1.44
C VAL A 73 0.75 9.30 0.62
N ASP A 74 0.18 10.08 -0.29
CA ASP A 74 -0.93 9.65 -1.15
C ASP A 74 -0.56 8.42 -2.00
N GLN A 75 0.69 8.34 -2.51
CA GLN A 75 1.14 7.15 -3.25
C GLN A 75 1.16 5.87 -2.42
N MET A 76 1.22 5.98 -1.10
CA MET A 76 1.20 4.82 -0.19
C MET A 76 -0.23 4.33 0.12
N LEU A 77 -1.26 4.98 -0.43
CA LEU A 77 -2.66 4.63 -0.19
C LEU A 77 -3.25 3.87 -1.38
N LEU A 78 -3.68 2.64 -1.15
CA LEU A 78 -4.59 1.89 -2.02
C LEU A 78 -6.00 2.08 -1.47
N TYR A 79 -6.75 3.03 -2.03
CA TYR A 79 -7.99 3.49 -1.45
C TYR A 79 -9.18 2.65 -1.92
N TYR A 80 -10.04 2.26 -0.99
CA TYR A 80 -11.32 1.64 -1.31
C TYR A 80 -12.21 2.65 -2.04
N LEU A 81 -12.56 2.36 -3.29
CA LEU A 81 -13.33 3.27 -4.14
C LEU A 81 -14.64 3.65 -3.44
N PRO A 82 -14.87 4.94 -3.14
CA PRO A 82 -16.07 5.36 -2.43
C PRO A 82 -17.32 5.23 -3.31
N LYS A 83 -18.49 5.04 -2.67
CA LYS A 83 -19.79 5.01 -3.36
C LYS A 83 -20.14 6.39 -3.94
N GLU A 84 -19.78 7.46 -3.23
CA GLU A 84 -20.14 8.83 -3.56
C GLU A 84 -18.93 9.66 -3.98
N GLU A 85 -19.10 10.42 -5.04
CA GLU A 85 -18.15 11.41 -5.55
C GLU A 85 -16.68 10.91 -5.68
N PRO A 86 -16.42 9.74 -6.30
CA PRO A 86 -15.07 9.22 -6.41
C PRO A 86 -14.11 10.18 -7.11
N LEU A 87 -14.53 10.77 -8.24
CA LEU A 87 -13.66 11.63 -9.06
C LEU A 87 -13.21 12.94 -8.37
N PRO A 88 -14.06 13.69 -7.62
CA PRO A 88 -13.60 14.81 -6.81
C PRO A 88 -12.55 14.43 -5.77
N LYS A 89 -12.73 13.28 -5.08
CA LYS A 89 -11.75 12.78 -4.12
C LYS A 89 -10.41 12.46 -4.78
N MET A 90 -10.45 11.83 -5.96
CA MET A 90 -9.25 11.53 -6.75
C MET A 90 -8.47 12.76 -7.19
N LYS A 91 -9.17 13.82 -7.59
CA LYS A 91 -8.53 15.09 -7.98
C LYS A 91 -7.85 15.78 -6.80
N ARG A 92 -8.42 15.63 -5.59
CA ARG A 92 -7.86 16.21 -4.37
C ARG A 92 -6.69 15.41 -3.81
N TRP A 93 -6.81 14.07 -3.81
CA TRP A 93 -5.84 13.15 -3.29
C TRP A 93 -5.23 12.33 -4.43
N GLN A 94 -3.91 12.32 -4.54
CA GLN A 94 -3.21 11.65 -5.64
C GLN A 94 -2.78 10.23 -5.24
N PHE A 95 -3.80 9.39 -4.93
CA PHE A 95 -3.59 8.04 -4.42
C PHE A 95 -2.68 7.17 -5.28
N GLY A 96 -1.95 6.26 -4.63
CA GLY A 96 -1.19 5.22 -5.31
C GLY A 96 -2.05 4.29 -6.13
N GLY A 97 -3.29 4.06 -5.68
CA GLY A 97 -4.26 3.23 -6.39
C GLY A 97 -5.64 3.16 -5.73
N TYR A 98 -6.53 2.37 -6.33
CA TYR A 98 -7.92 2.15 -5.91
C TYR A 98 -8.28 0.69 -5.91
N VAL A 99 -9.11 0.26 -4.96
CA VAL A 99 -9.78 -1.05 -4.98
C VAL A 99 -11.23 -0.85 -5.42
N MET A 100 -11.61 -1.50 -6.50
CA MET A 100 -12.99 -1.54 -7.00
C MET A 100 -13.70 -2.78 -6.47
N PHE A 101 -14.96 -2.62 -6.08
CA PHE A 101 -15.79 -3.66 -5.50
C PHE A 101 -16.91 -4.08 -6.45
N SER A 102 -17.63 -5.18 -6.13
CA SER A 102 -18.77 -5.70 -6.91
C SER A 102 -19.76 -4.62 -7.32
N ARG A 103 -20.07 -3.67 -6.42
CA ARG A 103 -20.97 -2.54 -6.69
C ARG A 103 -20.55 -1.62 -7.84
N SER A 104 -19.27 -1.59 -8.19
CA SER A 104 -18.76 -0.81 -9.33
C SER A 104 -19.13 -1.44 -10.66
N PHE A 105 -19.49 -2.72 -10.67
CA PHE A 105 -19.72 -3.51 -11.89
C PHE A 105 -21.19 -3.95 -12.05
N GLU A 106 -21.93 -4.05 -10.96
CA GLU A 106 -23.28 -4.63 -10.91
C GLU A 106 -24.23 -4.00 -11.92
N ASN A 107 -24.27 -2.67 -11.98
CA ASN A 107 -25.20 -1.90 -12.83
C ASN A 107 -24.46 -1.13 -13.93
N SER A 108 -23.27 -1.58 -14.33
CA SER A 108 -22.42 -0.96 -15.33
C SER A 108 -22.16 -1.92 -16.50
N THR A 109 -21.89 -1.37 -17.67
CA THR A 109 -21.44 -2.11 -18.84
C THR A 109 -19.90 -2.08 -18.91
N PRO A 110 -19.25 -3.00 -19.65
CA PRO A 110 -17.81 -2.94 -19.89
C PRO A 110 -17.33 -1.59 -20.42
N GLN A 111 -18.09 -0.97 -21.34
CA GLN A 111 -17.75 0.33 -21.94
C GLN A 111 -17.82 1.46 -20.92
N GLU A 112 -18.82 1.45 -20.04
CA GLU A 112 -18.95 2.45 -18.96
C GLU A 112 -17.83 2.29 -17.94
N THR A 113 -17.48 1.05 -17.56
CA THR A 113 -16.34 0.77 -16.67
C THR A 113 -15.02 1.25 -17.27
N ILE A 114 -14.74 0.98 -18.54
CA ILE A 114 -13.55 1.47 -19.24
C ILE A 114 -13.51 3.01 -19.22
N ALA A 115 -14.64 3.66 -19.52
CA ALA A 115 -14.73 5.12 -19.53
C ALA A 115 -14.51 5.72 -18.12
N GLU A 116 -15.06 5.07 -17.10
CA GLU A 116 -14.90 5.49 -15.71
C GLU A 116 -13.44 5.32 -15.24
N ILE A 117 -12.83 4.16 -15.45
CA ILE A 117 -11.42 3.91 -15.10
C ILE A 117 -10.51 4.91 -15.82
N LYS A 118 -10.81 5.20 -17.10
CA LYS A 118 -10.06 6.22 -17.83
C LYS A 118 -10.16 7.60 -17.17
N GLN A 119 -11.34 8.02 -16.69
CA GLN A 119 -11.46 9.29 -15.97
C GLN A 119 -10.64 9.30 -14.68
N TYR A 120 -10.52 8.16 -14.02
CA TYR A 120 -9.68 8.01 -12.83
C TYR A 120 -8.20 8.16 -13.17
N GLN A 121 -7.73 7.49 -14.20
CA GLN A 121 -6.35 7.61 -14.66
C GLN A 121 -6.04 9.04 -15.17
N ASP A 122 -6.96 9.67 -15.91
CA ASP A 122 -6.79 11.04 -16.40
C ASP A 122 -6.75 12.07 -15.25
N ALA A 123 -7.32 11.77 -14.09
CA ALA A 123 -7.28 12.62 -12.91
C ALA A 123 -6.00 12.43 -12.06
N ALA A 124 -5.31 11.32 -12.25
CA ALA A 124 -4.08 10.99 -11.53
C ALA A 124 -2.86 11.64 -12.20
N LYS A 125 -2.02 12.34 -11.42
CA LYS A 125 -0.72 12.86 -11.90
C LYS A 125 0.29 11.72 -12.14
N ILE A 126 0.20 10.68 -11.34
CA ILE A 126 0.99 9.44 -11.45
C ILE A 126 -0.02 8.32 -11.68
N PRO A 127 0.11 7.50 -12.75
CA PRO A 127 -0.83 6.43 -13.03
C PRO A 127 -1.12 5.56 -11.81
N ALA A 128 -2.41 5.30 -11.55
CA ALA A 128 -2.86 4.60 -10.36
C ALA A 128 -2.89 3.08 -10.58
N PHE A 129 -2.67 2.31 -9.50
CA PHE A 129 -3.08 0.92 -9.46
C PHE A 129 -4.60 0.86 -9.41
N ILE A 130 -5.23 0.18 -10.36
CA ILE A 130 -6.66 -0.12 -10.35
C ILE A 130 -6.80 -1.58 -9.98
N ALA A 131 -7.18 -1.83 -8.74
CA ALA A 131 -7.16 -3.16 -8.14
C ALA A 131 -8.57 -3.74 -7.98
N VAL A 132 -8.67 -5.06 -8.04
CA VAL A 132 -9.91 -5.80 -7.81
C VAL A 132 -9.62 -7.18 -7.22
N ASP A 133 -10.54 -7.70 -6.38
CA ASP A 133 -10.54 -9.10 -5.96
C ASP A 133 -11.20 -9.96 -7.03
N GLU A 134 -10.40 -10.64 -7.82
CA GLU A 134 -10.86 -11.59 -8.84
C GLU A 134 -10.11 -12.90 -8.65
N GLU A 135 -10.35 -13.56 -7.49
CA GLU A 135 -9.64 -14.78 -7.09
C GLU A 135 -10.06 -15.98 -7.94
N GLY A 136 -11.31 -15.98 -8.35
CA GLY A 136 -12.01 -17.12 -8.90
C GLY A 136 -12.84 -17.86 -7.84
N GLY A 137 -13.76 -18.70 -8.29
CA GLY A 137 -14.66 -19.42 -7.37
C GLY A 137 -15.66 -18.49 -6.68
N GLY A 138 -15.62 -18.44 -5.35
CA GLY A 138 -16.55 -17.61 -4.55
C GLY A 138 -16.22 -16.12 -4.51
N VAL A 139 -15.01 -15.73 -4.94
CA VAL A 139 -14.55 -14.33 -4.88
C VAL A 139 -14.27 -13.83 -6.29
N ASN A 140 -15.26 -13.25 -6.90
CA ASN A 140 -15.23 -12.60 -8.20
C ASN A 140 -15.99 -11.28 -8.11
N ARG A 141 -15.36 -10.16 -8.45
CA ARG A 141 -16.01 -8.85 -8.41
C ARG A 141 -16.52 -8.40 -9.77
N VAL A 142 -15.88 -8.83 -10.84
CA VAL A 142 -16.17 -8.45 -12.22
C VAL A 142 -16.87 -9.58 -12.96
N SER A 143 -16.23 -10.75 -13.03
CA SER A 143 -16.70 -11.86 -13.87
C SER A 143 -17.99 -12.52 -13.38
N GLN A 144 -18.42 -12.25 -12.13
CA GLN A 144 -19.71 -12.72 -11.63
C GLN A 144 -20.92 -12.11 -12.37
N TYR A 145 -20.74 -11.02 -13.07
CA TYR A 145 -21.80 -10.32 -13.80
C TYR A 145 -21.81 -10.72 -15.27
N PRO A 146 -22.94 -11.26 -15.80
CA PRO A 146 -23.01 -11.77 -17.17
C PRO A 146 -22.71 -10.78 -18.27
N GLN A 147 -22.88 -9.46 -18.03
CA GLN A 147 -22.54 -8.43 -19.01
C GLN A 147 -21.03 -8.28 -19.24
N TYR A 148 -20.20 -8.76 -18.31
CA TYR A 148 -18.73 -8.77 -18.45
C TYR A 148 -18.22 -10.11 -18.95
N ARG A 149 -18.78 -11.22 -18.44
CA ARG A 149 -18.35 -12.57 -18.79
C ARG A 149 -19.53 -13.55 -18.64
N SER A 150 -19.71 -14.45 -19.63
CA SER A 150 -20.80 -15.44 -19.62
C SER A 150 -20.76 -16.42 -18.45
N GLU A 151 -19.56 -16.74 -17.97
CA GLU A 151 -19.32 -17.58 -16.79
C GLU A 151 -18.22 -16.94 -15.95
N PRO A 152 -18.36 -16.89 -14.60
CA PRO A 152 -17.35 -16.34 -13.73
C PRO A 152 -16.06 -17.20 -13.77
N PHE A 153 -14.93 -16.62 -13.35
CA PHE A 153 -13.71 -17.38 -13.16
C PHE A 153 -13.89 -18.42 -12.05
N HIS A 154 -13.41 -19.63 -12.30
CA HIS A 154 -13.46 -20.70 -11.31
C HIS A 154 -12.28 -20.61 -10.33
N ALA A 155 -12.42 -21.29 -9.18
CA ALA A 155 -11.29 -21.50 -8.27
C ALA A 155 -10.14 -22.22 -8.99
N GLY A 156 -8.90 -21.86 -8.69
CA GLY A 156 -7.71 -22.41 -9.33
C GLY A 156 -7.64 -23.95 -9.26
N ILE A 157 -8.11 -24.54 -8.14
CA ILE A 157 -8.19 -26.02 -8.01
C ILE A 157 -9.17 -26.65 -9.02
N THR A 158 -10.25 -25.95 -9.34
CA THR A 158 -11.22 -26.41 -10.35
C THR A 158 -10.59 -26.42 -11.74
N GLU A 159 -9.82 -25.38 -12.09
CA GLU A 159 -9.09 -25.35 -13.35
C GLU A 159 -8.02 -26.44 -13.42
N TYR A 160 -7.28 -26.65 -12.33
CA TYR A 160 -6.32 -27.75 -12.24
C TYR A 160 -6.99 -29.14 -12.46
N GLN A 161 -8.17 -29.37 -11.88
CA GLN A 161 -8.91 -30.61 -12.05
C GLN A 161 -9.41 -30.83 -13.48
N LYS A 162 -9.65 -29.76 -14.24
CA LYS A 162 -10.09 -29.82 -15.65
C LYS A 162 -8.93 -30.18 -16.62
N GLY A 163 -7.75 -29.59 -16.41
CA GLY A 163 -6.66 -29.71 -17.38
C GLY A 163 -5.25 -29.56 -16.82
N GLY A 164 -5.07 -29.80 -15.51
CA GLY A 164 -3.76 -29.74 -14.87
C GLY A 164 -3.17 -28.31 -14.85
N TRP A 165 -1.85 -28.24 -14.84
CA TRP A 165 -1.12 -26.98 -14.78
C TRP A 165 -1.32 -26.10 -16.01
N ASP A 166 -1.52 -26.69 -17.19
CA ASP A 166 -1.76 -25.95 -18.43
C ASP A 166 -3.07 -25.17 -18.33
N ALA A 167 -4.11 -25.72 -17.71
CA ALA A 167 -5.37 -25.00 -17.48
C ALA A 167 -5.22 -23.87 -16.45
N VAL A 168 -4.38 -24.04 -15.41
CA VAL A 168 -4.06 -23.00 -14.44
C VAL A 168 -3.35 -21.81 -15.12
N VAL A 169 -2.37 -22.10 -15.98
CA VAL A 169 -1.65 -21.07 -16.75
C VAL A 169 -2.61 -20.35 -17.70
N ALA A 170 -3.45 -21.08 -18.42
CA ALA A 170 -4.44 -20.51 -19.33
C ALA A 170 -5.48 -19.61 -18.59
N ASP A 171 -5.89 -20.01 -17.38
CA ASP A 171 -6.78 -19.21 -16.54
C ASP A 171 -6.11 -17.90 -16.10
N ALA A 172 -4.87 -17.97 -15.62
CA ALA A 172 -4.09 -16.79 -15.23
C ALA A 172 -3.90 -15.82 -16.38
N GLN A 173 -3.59 -16.32 -17.59
CA GLN A 173 -3.48 -15.52 -18.80
C GLN A 173 -4.83 -14.87 -19.16
N SER A 174 -5.90 -15.67 -19.22
CA SER A 174 -7.26 -15.19 -19.54
C SER A 174 -7.75 -14.13 -18.55
N LYS A 175 -7.43 -14.27 -17.26
CA LYS A 175 -7.77 -13.31 -16.21
C LYS A 175 -7.01 -11.99 -16.40
N SER A 176 -5.72 -12.07 -16.68
CA SER A 176 -4.88 -10.89 -16.97
C SER A 176 -5.40 -10.11 -18.18
N GLU A 177 -5.67 -10.81 -19.29
CA GLU A 177 -6.21 -10.20 -20.51
C GLU A 177 -7.60 -9.58 -20.29
N PHE A 178 -8.49 -10.31 -19.60
CA PHE A 178 -9.85 -9.86 -19.31
C PHE A 178 -9.87 -8.57 -18.49
N LEU A 179 -9.11 -8.51 -17.40
CA LEU A 179 -9.04 -7.35 -16.51
C LEU A 179 -8.34 -6.17 -17.19
N SER A 180 -7.24 -6.41 -17.90
CA SER A 180 -6.52 -5.37 -18.64
C SER A 180 -7.39 -4.70 -19.71
N ASN A 181 -8.23 -5.47 -20.42
CA ASN A 181 -9.18 -4.94 -21.41
C ASN A 181 -10.21 -3.99 -20.81
N LEU A 182 -10.46 -4.06 -19.50
CA LEU A 182 -11.32 -3.12 -18.77
C LEU A 182 -10.57 -1.92 -18.21
N GLY A 183 -9.23 -1.90 -18.29
CA GLY A 183 -8.37 -0.88 -17.69
C GLY A 183 -7.96 -1.20 -16.25
N ILE A 184 -8.34 -2.36 -15.71
CA ILE A 184 -7.91 -2.87 -14.43
C ILE A 184 -6.50 -3.45 -14.60
N ASN A 185 -5.55 -3.01 -13.80
CA ASN A 185 -4.13 -3.36 -13.96
C ASN A 185 -3.56 -4.20 -12.79
N THR A 186 -4.35 -4.40 -11.74
CA THR A 186 -3.92 -5.09 -10.52
C THR A 186 -5.00 -6.05 -10.04
N VAL A 187 -4.63 -7.29 -9.73
CA VAL A 187 -5.52 -8.24 -9.06
C VAL A 187 -5.02 -8.55 -7.66
N LEU A 188 -5.91 -8.48 -6.66
CA LEU A 188 -5.63 -8.89 -5.28
C LEU A 188 -5.78 -10.41 -5.15
N ALA A 189 -4.99 -11.12 -5.90
CA ALA A 189 -4.89 -12.58 -6.03
C ALA A 189 -3.50 -12.93 -6.59
N PRO A 190 -3.04 -14.19 -6.47
CA PRO A 190 -3.71 -15.40 -5.96
C PRO A 190 -3.66 -15.54 -4.43
N VAL A 191 -4.54 -16.42 -3.91
CA VAL A 191 -4.54 -16.81 -2.50
C VAL A 191 -3.48 -17.90 -2.26
N ALA A 192 -2.52 -17.60 -1.38
CA ALA A 192 -1.40 -18.48 -1.03
C ALA A 192 -1.60 -19.22 0.30
N ASP A 193 -2.74 -19.02 0.94
CA ASP A 193 -3.06 -19.69 2.20
C ASP A 193 -3.15 -21.19 2.05
N VAL A 194 -2.67 -21.91 3.07
CA VAL A 194 -2.67 -23.38 3.14
C VAL A 194 -3.55 -23.80 4.31
N PRO A 195 -4.84 -24.15 4.11
CA PRO A 195 -5.70 -24.65 5.18
C PRO A 195 -5.28 -26.03 5.64
N TYR A 196 -5.64 -26.41 6.88
CA TYR A 196 -5.41 -27.75 7.42
C TYR A 196 -6.55 -28.69 7.11
N SER A 197 -7.77 -28.16 7.04
CA SER A 197 -8.99 -28.96 6.89
C SER A 197 -10.08 -28.20 6.12
N ARG A 198 -11.12 -28.95 5.73
CA ARG A 198 -12.30 -28.38 5.05
C ARG A 198 -13.14 -27.44 5.93
N SER A 199 -12.95 -27.47 7.25
CA SER A 199 -13.65 -26.62 8.19
C SER A 199 -12.98 -25.26 8.38
N ASP A 200 -11.79 -25.06 7.85
CA ASP A 200 -11.06 -23.81 8.02
C ASP A 200 -11.67 -22.70 7.17
N TYR A 201 -11.72 -21.49 7.72
CA TYR A 201 -12.32 -20.32 7.09
C TYR A 201 -11.84 -20.14 5.63
N ILE A 202 -10.53 -20.25 5.41
CA ILE A 202 -9.91 -19.97 4.11
C ILE A 202 -10.03 -21.13 3.10
N TYR A 203 -10.54 -22.31 3.51
CA TYR A 203 -10.52 -23.53 2.70
C TYR A 203 -11.16 -23.36 1.32
N THR A 204 -12.30 -22.66 1.25
CA THR A 204 -13.06 -22.51 -0.02
C THR A 204 -12.38 -21.58 -1.01
N ARG A 205 -11.41 -20.78 -0.56
CA ARG A 205 -10.61 -19.85 -1.37
C ARG A 205 -9.22 -20.39 -1.68
N ALA A 206 -8.73 -21.35 -0.90
CA ALA A 206 -7.40 -21.91 -1.05
C ALA A 206 -7.34 -22.96 -2.19
N PHE A 207 -6.16 -23.06 -2.81
CA PHE A 207 -5.95 -24.04 -3.87
C PHE A 207 -5.89 -25.49 -3.35
N SER A 208 -5.17 -25.72 -2.24
CA SER A 208 -4.96 -27.05 -1.66
C SER A 208 -4.62 -26.97 -0.17
N THR A 209 -4.73 -28.11 0.53
CA THR A 209 -4.18 -28.31 1.88
C THR A 209 -2.69 -28.73 1.86
N ASP A 210 -2.15 -29.00 0.69
CA ASP A 210 -0.75 -29.36 0.45
C ASP A 210 0.04 -28.11 0.06
N ALA A 211 1.03 -27.76 0.89
CA ALA A 211 1.83 -26.54 0.70
C ALA A 211 2.69 -26.56 -0.58
N ASP A 212 3.16 -27.72 -1.01
CA ASP A 212 3.98 -27.84 -2.22
C ASP A 212 3.10 -27.66 -3.46
N MET A 213 1.87 -28.20 -3.45
CA MET A 213 0.86 -27.96 -4.49
C MET A 213 0.45 -26.49 -4.56
N VAL A 214 0.26 -25.81 -3.42
CA VAL A 214 -0.05 -24.38 -3.39
C VAL A 214 1.15 -23.57 -3.90
N SER A 215 2.39 -23.94 -3.54
CA SER A 215 3.60 -23.28 -4.01
C SER A 215 3.73 -23.35 -5.53
N GLU A 216 3.45 -24.51 -6.15
CA GLU A 216 3.47 -24.65 -7.60
C GLU A 216 2.36 -23.84 -8.28
N TYR A 217 1.14 -23.84 -7.70
CA TYR A 217 0.04 -23.01 -8.17
C TYR A 217 0.42 -21.52 -8.16
N ILE A 218 0.98 -21.03 -7.05
CA ILE A 218 1.41 -19.65 -6.90
C ILE A 218 2.50 -19.30 -7.89
N SER A 219 3.54 -20.14 -8.02
CA SER A 219 4.64 -19.92 -8.95
C SER A 219 4.16 -19.77 -10.39
N LYS A 220 3.26 -20.67 -10.84
CA LYS A 220 2.71 -20.64 -12.20
C LYS A 220 1.80 -19.44 -12.42
N THR A 221 0.89 -19.15 -11.48
CA THR A 221 -0.06 -18.04 -11.61
C THR A 221 0.65 -16.71 -11.61
N VAL A 222 1.54 -16.46 -10.63
CA VAL A 222 2.31 -15.22 -10.53
C VAL A 222 3.25 -15.05 -11.72
N GLY A 223 3.99 -16.12 -12.09
CA GLY A 223 4.88 -16.10 -13.24
C GLY A 223 4.16 -15.71 -14.54
N THR A 224 3.01 -16.35 -14.81
CA THR A 224 2.18 -16.02 -16.00
C THR A 224 1.69 -14.57 -15.97
N MET A 225 1.19 -14.09 -14.83
CA MET A 225 0.72 -12.69 -14.70
C MET A 225 1.86 -11.70 -14.89
N THR A 226 3.04 -11.97 -14.32
CA THR A 226 4.24 -11.13 -14.48
C THR A 226 4.71 -11.08 -15.94
N GLU A 227 4.74 -12.20 -16.64
CA GLU A 227 5.06 -12.30 -18.07
C GLU A 227 4.09 -11.51 -18.95
N ASN A 228 2.82 -11.39 -18.53
CA ASN A 228 1.80 -10.59 -19.18
C ASN A 228 1.80 -9.11 -18.75
N ASN A 229 2.81 -8.64 -18.00
CA ASN A 229 2.87 -7.30 -17.41
C ASN A 229 1.62 -6.94 -16.57
N PHE A 230 1.03 -7.93 -15.91
CA PHE A 230 -0.15 -7.77 -15.08
C PHE A 230 0.19 -7.91 -13.60
N LEU A 231 -0.25 -6.95 -12.77
CA LEU A 231 0.11 -6.88 -11.37
C LEU A 231 -0.73 -7.84 -10.53
N SER A 232 -0.07 -8.75 -9.82
CA SER A 232 -0.68 -9.69 -8.88
C SER A 232 -0.31 -9.38 -7.44
N CYS A 233 -1.17 -9.73 -6.50
CA CYS A 233 -0.96 -9.57 -5.07
C CYS A 233 -1.20 -10.90 -4.36
N VAL A 234 -0.12 -11.54 -3.91
CA VAL A 234 -0.25 -12.78 -3.13
C VAL A 234 -0.73 -12.49 -1.71
N LYS A 235 -1.67 -13.31 -1.21
CA LYS A 235 -2.32 -13.09 0.09
C LYS A 235 -2.72 -14.40 0.78
N HIS A 236 -2.82 -14.41 2.11
CA HIS A 236 -2.70 -13.35 3.11
C HIS A 236 -1.52 -13.68 4.04
N PHE A 237 -0.39 -13.03 3.85
CA PHE A 237 0.84 -13.33 4.60
C PHE A 237 0.63 -13.14 6.12
N PRO A 238 1.16 -14.02 7.00
CA PRO A 238 1.99 -15.21 6.74
C PRO A 238 1.20 -16.50 6.51
N GLY A 239 -0.11 -16.44 6.31
CA GLY A 239 -1.01 -17.55 6.07
C GLY A 239 -2.04 -17.75 7.17
N TYR A 240 -3.32 -17.90 6.78
CA TYR A 240 -4.41 -18.14 7.74
C TYR A 240 -4.34 -19.53 8.38
N GLY A 241 -3.91 -20.56 7.62
CA GLY A 241 -3.93 -21.93 8.13
C GLY A 241 -5.33 -22.32 8.62
N ASN A 242 -5.42 -22.63 9.92
CA ASN A 242 -6.71 -22.93 10.61
C ASN A 242 -7.27 -21.77 11.44
N ASN A 243 -6.80 -20.55 11.22
CA ASN A 243 -7.27 -19.38 11.94
C ASN A 243 -8.66 -18.93 11.53
N THR A 244 -9.26 -18.12 12.40
CA THR A 244 -10.57 -17.51 12.17
C THR A 244 -10.46 -16.26 11.29
N ASN A 245 -11.60 -15.83 10.77
CA ASN A 245 -11.71 -14.62 9.95
C ASN A 245 -11.39 -13.35 10.76
N THR A 246 -10.38 -12.58 10.35
CA THR A 246 -9.98 -11.32 11.01
C THR A 246 -10.94 -10.16 10.76
N HIS A 247 -11.92 -10.31 9.86
CA HIS A 247 -13.01 -9.34 9.70
C HIS A 247 -13.92 -9.30 10.94
N THR A 248 -14.04 -10.41 11.68
CA THR A 248 -14.96 -10.54 12.81
C THR A 248 -14.31 -10.36 14.18
N GLY A 249 -12.99 -10.22 14.24
CA GLY A 249 -12.25 -10.04 15.47
C GLY A 249 -10.76 -10.34 15.33
N MET A 250 -10.03 -10.21 16.43
CA MET A 250 -8.62 -10.57 16.50
C MET A 250 -8.47 -12.10 16.40
N SER A 251 -7.63 -12.55 15.47
CA SER A 251 -7.29 -13.96 15.29
C SER A 251 -5.88 -14.21 15.81
N VAL A 252 -5.74 -15.09 16.80
CA VAL A 252 -4.45 -15.42 17.41
C VAL A 252 -4.03 -16.83 17.01
N ASP A 253 -2.89 -16.92 16.34
CA ASP A 253 -2.29 -18.17 15.92
C ASP A 253 -1.22 -18.61 16.92
N SER A 254 -1.47 -19.75 17.56
CA SER A 254 -0.57 -20.35 18.56
C SER A 254 0.43 -21.35 17.97
N ARG A 255 0.43 -21.54 16.64
CA ARG A 255 1.39 -22.41 15.96
C ARG A 255 2.81 -21.85 16.10
N SER A 256 3.82 -22.75 16.15
CA SER A 256 5.21 -22.33 16.18
C SER A 256 5.61 -21.67 14.86
N TRP A 257 6.47 -20.65 14.93
CA TRP A 257 7.04 -20.02 13.74
C TRP A 257 7.77 -21.01 12.82
N GLU A 258 8.36 -22.04 13.41
CA GLU A 258 8.96 -23.12 12.64
C GLU A 258 7.95 -23.87 11.78
N SER A 259 6.73 -24.08 12.30
CA SER A 259 5.62 -24.65 11.51
C SER A 259 5.25 -23.78 10.32
N PHE A 260 5.21 -22.45 10.50
CA PHE A 260 4.99 -21.52 9.39
C PHE A 260 6.07 -21.65 8.32
N LYS A 261 7.35 -21.67 8.69
CA LYS A 261 8.45 -21.81 7.74
C LYS A 261 8.39 -23.12 6.94
N GLN A 262 8.00 -24.20 7.59
CA GLN A 262 7.94 -25.51 6.95
C GLN A 262 6.74 -25.69 6.03
N ARG A 263 5.70 -24.86 6.17
CA ARG A 263 4.43 -25.05 5.48
C ARG A 263 3.89 -23.75 4.87
N ASP A 264 3.39 -22.85 5.69
CA ASP A 264 2.59 -21.69 5.26
C ASP A 264 3.41 -20.67 4.46
N LEU A 265 4.72 -20.52 4.76
CA LEU A 265 5.61 -19.57 4.06
C LEU A 265 6.14 -20.09 2.71
N LYS A 266 6.05 -21.38 2.42
CA LYS A 266 6.53 -21.94 1.14
C LYS A 266 5.85 -21.31 -0.08
N PRO A 267 4.51 -21.17 -0.12
CA PRO A 267 3.86 -20.52 -1.26
C PRO A 267 4.23 -19.04 -1.41
N PHE A 268 4.47 -18.33 -0.32
CA PHE A 268 4.92 -16.94 -0.37
C PHE A 268 6.35 -16.81 -0.88
N GLN A 269 7.25 -17.75 -0.50
CA GLN A 269 8.59 -17.78 -1.09
C GLN A 269 8.53 -18.10 -2.58
N ALA A 270 7.67 -19.04 -3.00
CA ALA A 270 7.45 -19.33 -4.41
C ALA A 270 6.92 -18.12 -5.19
N ALA A 271 6.09 -17.26 -4.55
CA ALA A 271 5.64 -16.01 -5.14
C ALA A 271 6.80 -14.99 -5.29
N VAL A 272 7.65 -14.86 -4.28
CA VAL A 272 8.85 -14.00 -4.34
C VAL A 272 9.78 -14.44 -5.46
N ASP A 273 10.05 -15.74 -5.54
CA ASP A 273 10.91 -16.33 -6.58
C ASP A 273 10.32 -16.15 -7.99
N ALA A 274 8.98 -16.09 -8.12
CA ALA A 274 8.27 -15.79 -9.36
C ALA A 274 8.14 -14.29 -9.67
N GLY A 275 8.67 -13.40 -8.82
CA GLY A 275 8.69 -11.95 -9.03
C GLY A 275 7.36 -11.25 -8.74
N VAL A 276 6.61 -11.71 -7.75
CA VAL A 276 5.33 -11.09 -7.34
C VAL A 276 5.50 -9.60 -7.02
N PRO A 277 4.68 -8.70 -7.59
CA PRO A 277 4.79 -7.27 -7.30
C PRO A 277 4.25 -6.89 -5.91
N PHE A 278 3.24 -7.61 -5.37
CA PHE A 278 2.66 -7.29 -4.07
C PHE A 278 2.56 -8.52 -3.16
N ILE A 279 2.87 -8.31 -1.88
CA ILE A 279 2.53 -9.24 -0.79
C ILE A 279 1.56 -8.52 0.16
N MET A 280 0.37 -9.09 0.36
CA MET A 280 -0.61 -8.58 1.32
C MET A 280 -0.44 -9.26 2.67
N VAL A 281 -0.26 -8.46 3.72
CA VAL A 281 -0.09 -8.93 5.11
C VAL A 281 -1.42 -8.87 5.85
N SER A 282 -1.83 -10.00 6.42
CA SER A 282 -3.06 -10.14 7.21
C SER A 282 -2.97 -9.50 8.59
N HIS A 283 -4.08 -9.56 9.34
CA HIS A 283 -4.15 -9.05 10.71
C HIS A 283 -4.10 -10.16 11.78
N ASN A 284 -3.66 -11.36 11.41
CA ASN A 284 -3.46 -12.44 12.39
C ASN A 284 -2.32 -12.09 13.35
N VAL A 285 -2.48 -12.42 14.63
CA VAL A 285 -1.40 -12.38 15.62
C VAL A 285 -0.69 -13.73 15.60
N ILE A 286 0.62 -13.74 15.34
CA ILE A 286 1.44 -14.95 15.40
C ILE A 286 2.17 -14.97 16.74
N GLU A 287 1.58 -15.69 17.69
CA GLU A 287 1.98 -15.62 19.11
C GLU A 287 3.45 -16.02 19.34
N ASP A 288 3.94 -17.03 18.62
CA ASP A 288 5.33 -17.51 18.73
C ASP A 288 6.35 -16.61 18.02
N PHE A 289 5.90 -15.64 17.20
CA PHE A 289 6.80 -14.77 16.45
C PHE A 289 6.83 -13.34 16.99
N ASP A 290 5.66 -12.72 17.15
CA ASP A 290 5.52 -11.36 17.68
C ASP A 290 4.23 -11.27 18.52
N SER A 291 4.33 -11.74 19.78
CA SER A 291 3.19 -11.95 20.68
C SER A 291 2.33 -10.70 20.83
N GLY A 292 1.03 -10.86 20.63
CA GLY A 292 0.04 -9.82 20.84
C GLY A 292 -0.01 -8.74 19.75
N VAL A 293 0.87 -8.79 18.73
CA VAL A 293 0.94 -7.78 17.65
C VAL A 293 0.33 -8.35 16.36
N PRO A 294 -0.65 -7.68 15.73
CA PRO A 294 -1.13 -8.07 14.42
C PRO A 294 -0.01 -8.10 13.39
N ALA A 295 0.02 -9.11 12.53
CA ALA A 295 1.06 -9.30 11.51
C ALA A 295 1.29 -8.04 10.66
N SER A 296 0.22 -7.36 10.23
CA SER A 296 0.29 -6.11 9.45
C SER A 296 0.91 -4.93 10.22
N LEU A 297 0.99 -5.01 11.55
CA LEU A 297 1.59 -3.98 12.42
C LEU A 297 2.91 -4.45 13.05
N SER A 298 3.40 -5.65 12.70
CA SER A 298 4.62 -6.23 13.24
C SER A 298 5.85 -5.81 12.44
N LYS A 299 6.65 -4.90 12.98
CA LYS A 299 7.95 -4.53 12.40
C LYS A 299 8.89 -5.73 12.21
N LYS A 300 8.82 -6.69 13.14
CA LYS A 300 9.62 -7.91 13.09
C LYS A 300 9.24 -8.77 11.87
N LEU A 301 7.94 -8.86 11.56
CA LEU A 301 7.45 -9.63 10.43
C LEU A 301 7.81 -8.98 9.09
N HIS A 302 7.67 -7.66 8.99
CA HIS A 302 8.10 -6.92 7.79
C HIS A 302 9.61 -7.03 7.55
N SER A 303 10.41 -6.98 8.63
CA SER A 303 11.84 -7.23 8.51
C SER A 303 12.16 -8.65 8.02
N TYR A 304 11.39 -9.65 8.43
CA TYR A 304 11.51 -11.02 7.92
C TYR A 304 11.22 -11.10 6.42
N ILE A 305 10.12 -10.47 5.96
CA ILE A 305 9.79 -10.44 4.52
C ILE A 305 10.93 -9.80 3.73
N ARG A 306 11.48 -8.67 4.19
CA ARG A 306 12.56 -7.97 3.50
C ARG A 306 13.87 -8.76 3.48
N ASN A 307 14.32 -9.21 4.65
CA ASN A 307 15.68 -9.70 4.84
C ASN A 307 15.80 -11.22 4.67
N ASP A 308 14.85 -11.99 5.22
CA ASP A 308 14.93 -13.46 5.21
C ASP A 308 14.32 -14.04 3.93
N MET A 309 13.24 -13.42 3.41
CA MET A 309 12.65 -13.82 2.12
C MET A 309 13.26 -13.07 0.93
N ASN A 310 14.11 -12.06 1.18
CA ASN A 310 14.75 -11.22 0.15
C ASN A 310 13.75 -10.57 -0.81
N TYR A 311 12.69 -9.94 -0.27
CA TYR A 311 11.62 -9.36 -1.06
C TYR A 311 11.74 -7.84 -1.19
N ASP A 312 11.85 -7.36 -2.43
CA ASP A 312 11.98 -5.95 -2.79
C ASP A 312 10.72 -5.32 -3.42
N GLY A 313 9.65 -6.09 -3.59
CA GLY A 313 8.37 -5.58 -4.08
C GLY A 313 7.58 -4.82 -3.00
N ILE A 314 6.32 -4.53 -3.28
CA ILE A 314 5.43 -3.77 -2.40
C ILE A 314 4.84 -4.68 -1.32
N ILE A 315 5.04 -4.33 -0.04
CA ILE A 315 4.30 -4.91 1.08
C ILE A 315 3.09 -4.01 1.34
N ILE A 316 1.90 -4.59 1.29
CA ILE A 316 0.65 -3.91 1.58
C ILE A 316 -0.09 -4.60 2.73
N CYS A 317 -0.68 -3.85 3.64
CA CYS A 317 -1.55 -4.46 4.64
C CYS A 317 -2.97 -4.68 4.08
N ASP A 318 -3.65 -5.68 4.62
CA ASP A 318 -5.09 -5.88 4.42
C ASP A 318 -5.89 -4.68 4.97
N GLY A 319 -7.20 -4.65 4.76
CA GLY A 319 -8.06 -3.51 5.07
C GLY A 319 -7.97 -3.02 6.51
N LEU A 320 -7.51 -1.78 6.73
CA LEU A 320 -7.36 -1.20 8.07
C LEU A 320 -8.70 -0.96 8.81
N GLY A 321 -9.84 -1.10 8.14
CA GLY A 321 -11.16 -1.09 8.77
C GLY A 321 -11.54 -2.38 9.48
N MET A 322 -10.79 -3.47 9.27
CA MET A 322 -11.09 -4.78 9.83
C MET A 322 -10.95 -4.80 11.36
N SER A 323 -11.81 -5.58 12.04
CA SER A 323 -11.88 -5.64 13.49
C SER A 323 -10.54 -6.01 14.15
N GLY A 324 -9.76 -6.87 13.53
CA GLY A 324 -8.47 -7.31 14.07
C GLY A 324 -7.47 -6.16 14.32
N VAL A 325 -7.42 -5.16 13.44
CA VAL A 325 -6.59 -3.95 13.64
C VAL A 325 -7.32 -2.89 14.45
N ARG A 326 -8.61 -2.64 14.12
CA ARG A 326 -9.40 -1.61 14.79
C ARG A 326 -9.41 -1.81 16.31
N ASP A 327 -9.63 -3.04 16.77
CA ASP A 327 -9.69 -3.36 18.20
C ASP A 327 -8.30 -3.19 18.86
N TYR A 328 -7.23 -3.51 18.14
CA TYR A 328 -5.85 -3.35 18.62
C TYR A 328 -5.48 -1.87 18.85
N VAL A 329 -5.86 -0.97 17.94
CA VAL A 329 -5.57 0.47 18.06
C VAL A 329 -6.66 1.26 18.80
N GLY A 330 -7.65 0.60 19.41
CA GLY A 330 -8.74 1.26 20.14
C GLY A 330 -9.67 2.09 19.25
N GLY A 331 -9.82 1.74 17.97
CA GLY A 331 -10.71 2.40 17.03
C GLY A 331 -10.13 3.61 16.31
N ASP A 332 -8.89 4.00 16.58
CA ASP A 332 -8.24 5.15 15.93
C ASP A 332 -7.73 4.79 14.53
N LYS A 333 -8.47 5.20 13.50
CA LYS A 333 -8.14 4.95 12.09
C LYS A 333 -6.83 5.61 11.66
N GLY A 334 -6.50 6.76 12.21
CA GLY A 334 -5.25 7.47 11.94
C GLY A 334 -4.05 6.74 12.55
N GLU A 335 -4.16 6.32 13.79
CA GLU A 335 -3.11 5.56 14.46
C GLU A 335 -2.90 4.18 13.81
N ALA A 336 -3.96 3.51 13.34
CA ALA A 336 -3.84 2.29 12.56
C ALA A 336 -2.94 2.46 11.33
N ALA A 337 -3.16 3.53 10.57
CA ALA A 337 -2.36 3.85 9.40
C ALA A 337 -0.90 4.18 9.78
N VAL A 338 -0.69 4.99 10.81
CA VAL A 338 0.66 5.33 11.31
C VAL A 338 1.42 4.08 11.74
N GLN A 339 0.81 3.19 12.53
CA GLN A 339 1.45 1.97 12.97
C GLN A 339 1.75 1.00 11.83
N ALA A 340 0.84 0.90 10.85
CA ALA A 340 1.08 0.08 9.65
C ALA A 340 2.30 0.57 8.86
N ILE A 341 2.47 1.88 8.68
CA ILE A 341 3.66 2.45 8.03
C ILE A 341 4.92 2.22 8.89
N ILE A 342 4.87 2.49 10.20
CA ILE A 342 6.01 2.24 11.11
C ILE A 342 6.44 0.77 11.07
N ALA A 343 5.50 -0.16 10.92
CA ALA A 343 5.79 -1.58 10.81
C ALA A 343 6.58 -1.94 9.55
N GLY A 344 6.44 -1.19 8.45
CA GLY A 344 7.17 -1.41 7.21
C GLY A 344 6.30 -1.73 6.00
N ASN A 345 4.97 -1.50 6.08
CA ASN A 345 4.14 -1.54 4.88
C ASN A 345 4.51 -0.38 3.95
N ASP A 346 4.66 -0.66 2.67
CA ASP A 346 4.86 0.36 1.63
C ASP A 346 3.53 1.01 1.24
N MET A 347 2.46 0.22 1.27
CA MET A 347 1.10 0.68 1.02
C MET A 347 0.14 0.17 2.09
N ILE A 348 -0.98 0.87 2.24
CA ILE A 348 -2.09 0.45 3.10
C ILE A 348 -3.39 0.40 2.31
N CYS A 349 -4.24 -0.61 2.56
CA CYS A 349 -5.62 -0.61 2.09
C CYS A 349 -6.42 0.40 2.93
N ALA A 350 -6.57 1.60 2.38
CA ALA A 350 -7.09 2.77 3.09
C ALA A 350 -8.61 2.85 3.00
N THR A 351 -9.26 3.09 4.14
CA THR A 351 -10.72 3.22 4.25
C THR A 351 -11.19 4.64 4.54
N ASP A 352 -10.32 5.48 5.11
CA ASP A 352 -10.59 6.88 5.45
C ASP A 352 -9.37 7.75 5.16
N VAL A 353 -9.19 8.08 3.88
CA VAL A 353 -7.97 8.76 3.41
C VAL A 353 -7.74 10.10 4.06
N GLY A 354 -8.79 10.88 4.33
CA GLY A 354 -8.64 12.18 4.93
C GLY A 354 -8.04 12.11 6.34
N ILE A 355 -8.44 11.13 7.14
CA ILE A 355 -7.88 10.87 8.47
C ILE A 355 -6.49 10.23 8.35
N GLN A 356 -6.38 9.18 7.55
CA GLN A 356 -5.18 8.36 7.46
C GLN A 356 -3.99 9.12 6.84
N ALA A 357 -4.19 9.84 5.73
CA ALA A 357 -3.14 10.65 5.11
C ALA A 357 -2.63 11.76 6.05
N ARG A 358 -3.54 12.48 6.73
CA ARG A 358 -3.14 13.51 7.70
C ARG A 358 -2.40 12.95 8.91
N ALA A 359 -2.83 11.79 9.42
CA ALA A 359 -2.17 11.14 10.54
C ALA A 359 -0.73 10.72 10.17
N ILE A 360 -0.53 10.14 8.99
CA ILE A 360 0.81 9.78 8.48
C ILE A 360 1.66 11.05 8.31
N ALA A 361 1.13 12.10 7.65
CA ALA A 361 1.86 13.35 7.45
C ALA A 361 2.24 14.02 8.78
N SER A 362 1.34 14.01 9.79
CA SER A 362 1.65 14.50 11.14
C SER A 362 2.74 13.65 11.80
N ALA A 363 2.64 12.33 11.73
CA ALA A 363 3.63 11.43 12.31
C ALA A 363 5.05 11.61 11.70
N ILE A 364 5.13 11.98 10.43
CA ILE A 364 6.40 12.34 9.78
C ILE A 364 6.91 13.68 10.35
N THR A 365 6.05 14.68 10.42
CA THR A 365 6.40 16.02 10.96
C THR A 365 6.84 15.94 12.41
N ASP A 366 6.21 15.07 13.21
CA ASP A 366 6.51 14.86 14.63
C ASP A 366 7.71 13.93 14.86
N GLY A 367 8.32 13.40 13.79
CA GLY A 367 9.48 12.51 13.87
C GLY A 367 9.17 11.08 14.34
N ARG A 368 7.89 10.66 14.31
CA ARG A 368 7.48 9.26 14.58
C ARG A 368 7.78 8.35 13.39
N ILE A 369 7.77 8.89 12.19
CA ILE A 369 8.13 8.21 10.94
C ILE A 369 9.26 9.00 10.29
N GLU A 370 10.34 8.31 9.95
CA GLU A 370 11.45 8.91 9.22
C GLU A 370 11.09 9.14 7.75
N MET A 371 11.40 10.32 7.20
CA MET A 371 11.13 10.65 5.80
C MET A 371 11.80 9.63 4.85
N SER A 372 12.98 9.15 5.19
CA SER A 372 13.69 8.13 4.40
C SER A 372 12.88 6.84 4.24
N GLN A 373 12.13 6.42 5.26
CA GLN A 373 11.25 5.25 5.18
C GLN A 373 10.13 5.48 4.15
N ILE A 374 9.53 6.68 4.15
CA ILE A 374 8.50 7.06 3.18
C ILE A 374 9.08 7.07 1.76
N GLU A 375 10.25 7.68 1.58
CA GLU A 375 10.90 7.76 0.28
C GLU A 375 11.31 6.37 -0.26
N ASP A 376 11.75 5.46 0.59
CA ASP A 376 12.05 4.08 0.21
C ASP A 376 10.78 3.32 -0.20
N SER A 377 9.68 3.49 0.53
CA SER A 377 8.39 2.88 0.17
C SER A 377 7.84 3.43 -1.15
N VAL A 378 7.84 4.75 -1.33
CA VAL A 378 7.40 5.39 -2.58
C VAL A 378 8.32 5.00 -3.74
N THR A 379 9.63 4.83 -3.50
CA THR A 379 10.56 4.32 -4.52
C THR A 379 10.13 2.94 -5.02
N ARG A 380 9.82 1.99 -4.12
CA ARG A 380 9.33 0.65 -4.53
C ARG A 380 8.04 0.73 -5.32
N ILE A 381 7.10 1.56 -4.88
CA ILE A 381 5.82 1.79 -5.58
C ILE A 381 6.06 2.29 -7.01
N LEU A 382 6.90 3.31 -7.17
CA LEU A 382 7.21 3.88 -8.48
C LEU A 382 8.01 2.91 -9.35
N MET A 383 8.96 2.17 -8.77
CA MET A 383 9.71 1.14 -9.50
C MET A 383 8.78 0.05 -10.06
N ILE A 384 7.79 -0.39 -9.29
CA ILE A 384 6.78 -1.35 -9.78
C ILE A 384 5.94 -0.73 -10.89
N LYS A 385 5.48 0.53 -10.75
CA LYS A 385 4.75 1.25 -11.81
C LYS A 385 5.57 1.35 -13.11
N ILE A 386 6.87 1.60 -13.02
CA ILE A 386 7.75 1.66 -14.19
C ILE A 386 7.97 0.25 -14.76
N LYS A 387 8.32 -0.73 -13.94
CA LYS A 387 8.59 -2.11 -14.38
C LYS A 387 7.41 -2.75 -15.13
N PHE A 388 6.19 -2.43 -14.72
CA PHE A 388 4.96 -2.95 -15.32
C PHE A 388 4.32 -2.00 -16.35
N GLY A 389 5.05 -0.97 -16.78
CA GLY A 389 4.66 -0.10 -17.89
C GLY A 389 3.50 0.87 -17.59
N LEU A 390 3.18 1.12 -16.32
CA LEU A 390 2.24 2.18 -15.95
C LEU A 390 2.89 3.56 -16.13
N ILE A 391 4.20 3.65 -15.92
CA ILE A 391 5.04 4.81 -16.22
C ILE A 391 6.08 4.35 -17.22
N GLU A 392 6.21 5.03 -18.35
CA GLU A 392 7.27 4.70 -19.33
C GLU A 392 8.66 5.04 -18.79
N LEU A 393 9.64 4.18 -19.07
CA LEU A 393 11.02 4.45 -18.68
C LEU A 393 11.54 5.68 -19.45
N GLY A 394 11.98 6.69 -18.70
CA GLY A 394 12.42 7.99 -19.24
C GLY A 394 11.33 9.07 -19.20
N ASP A 395 10.08 8.74 -18.89
CA ASP A 395 9.01 9.71 -18.70
C ASP A 395 8.94 10.15 -17.23
N ILE A 396 9.02 11.46 -16.99
CA ILE A 396 8.87 12.06 -15.66
C ILE A 396 7.49 12.72 -15.61
N PRO A 397 6.53 12.17 -14.84
CA PRO A 397 5.21 12.75 -14.71
C PRO A 397 5.27 14.22 -14.29
N ASN A 398 4.48 15.05 -14.96
CA ASN A 398 4.38 16.46 -14.60
C ASN A 398 3.52 16.62 -13.34
N LEU A 399 4.16 16.73 -12.19
CA LEU A 399 3.49 16.91 -10.90
C LEU A 399 2.99 18.35 -10.67
N GLY A 400 3.31 19.28 -11.59
CA GLY A 400 3.09 20.71 -11.40
C GLY A 400 4.14 21.33 -10.48
N MET A 401 3.97 22.62 -10.13
CA MET A 401 4.73 23.18 -9.01
C MET A 401 4.31 22.44 -7.74
N MET A 402 5.27 22.17 -6.82
CA MET A 402 4.98 21.53 -5.53
C MET A 402 3.68 22.11 -4.97
N GLY A 403 2.65 21.27 -4.88
CA GLY A 403 1.31 21.72 -4.54
C GLY A 403 1.32 22.42 -3.19
N ASP A 404 0.54 23.48 -3.06
CA ASP A 404 0.23 24.03 -1.74
C ASP A 404 -0.65 22.99 -1.02
N ASP A 405 -0.03 22.20 -0.13
CA ASP A 405 -0.73 21.20 0.70
C ASP A 405 -1.58 21.84 1.80
N SER A 406 -1.68 23.17 1.85
CA SER A 406 -2.42 23.91 2.90
C SER A 406 -3.90 23.56 2.95
N ASP A 407 -4.51 23.21 1.82
CA ASP A 407 -5.90 22.75 1.74
C ASP A 407 -6.11 21.35 2.33
N LYS A 408 -5.08 20.50 2.29
CA LYS A 408 -5.09 19.15 2.89
C LYS A 408 -4.87 19.21 4.41
N LEU A 409 -4.12 20.21 4.90
CA LEU A 409 -3.85 20.44 6.31
C LEU A 409 -5.02 21.11 7.03
N THR A 410 -5.76 22.00 6.36
CA THR A 410 -6.91 22.65 6.97
C THR A 410 -8.03 21.61 7.18
N THR A 411 -8.47 21.51 8.42
CA THR A 411 -9.72 20.86 8.78
C THR A 411 -10.88 21.61 8.10
N ALA A 412 -11.15 21.35 6.82
CA ALA A 412 -12.53 21.39 6.39
C ALA A 412 -13.30 20.57 7.42
N LYS A 413 -14.44 21.11 7.95
CA LYS A 413 -15.33 20.38 8.86
C LYS A 413 -15.27 18.91 8.49
N PRO A 414 -15.24 17.99 9.47
CA PRO A 414 -15.37 16.58 9.15
C PRO A 414 -16.51 16.57 8.12
N VAL A 415 -16.23 16.30 6.87
CA VAL A 415 -17.23 15.71 6.02
C VAL A 415 -17.59 14.53 6.88
N GLU A 416 -18.84 14.48 7.38
CA GLU A 416 -19.39 13.26 7.89
C GLU A 416 -19.19 12.27 6.75
N GLU A 417 -17.97 11.70 6.68
CA GLU A 417 -17.70 10.57 5.84
C GLU A 417 -18.52 9.50 6.51
N ASN A 418 -19.74 9.36 5.98
CA ASN A 418 -20.62 8.30 6.34
C ASN A 418 -19.77 7.03 6.44
N ASN A 419 -19.98 6.24 7.50
CA ASN A 419 -19.41 4.92 7.66
C ASN A 419 -19.95 3.93 6.61
N ASP A 420 -20.06 4.36 5.35
CA ASP A 420 -20.60 3.60 4.21
C ASP A 420 -19.75 2.38 3.84
N TYR A 421 -18.57 2.22 4.46
CA TYR A 421 -17.71 1.03 4.34
C TYR A 421 -18.04 -0.07 5.34
N GLU A 422 -18.93 0.18 6.32
CA GLU A 422 -19.41 -0.79 7.30
C GLU A 422 -20.79 -1.39 6.93
N SER A 423 -21.24 -1.28 5.69
CA SER A 423 -22.41 -2.04 5.32
C SER A 423 -22.08 -3.54 5.42
N LYS A 424 -22.97 -4.32 6.04
CA LYS A 424 -22.84 -5.78 6.11
C LYS A 424 -22.67 -6.42 4.72
N GLU A 425 -22.93 -5.68 3.64
CA GLU A 425 -22.74 -6.08 2.26
C GLU A 425 -21.27 -6.06 1.85
N ASP A 426 -20.49 -5.04 2.26
CA ASP A 426 -19.04 -4.98 1.95
C ASP A 426 -18.24 -5.99 2.79
N ILE A 427 -18.72 -6.34 4.01
CA ILE A 427 -18.14 -7.39 4.88
C ILE A 427 -18.50 -8.81 4.36
N ASN A 428 -19.65 -8.98 3.73
CA ASN A 428 -20.07 -10.25 3.15
C ASN A 428 -19.46 -10.51 1.76
N ASP A 429 -18.80 -9.52 1.19
CA ASP A 429 -18.04 -9.65 -0.05
C ASP A 429 -16.66 -10.34 0.14
N TYR A 430 -16.33 -10.75 1.39
CA TYR A 430 -15.10 -11.48 1.71
C TYR A 430 -15.36 -12.89 2.27
#